data_a374b0a076f56552d7bed7fb8d0f5a23
#
_entry.id   a374b0a076f56552d7bed7fb8d0f5a23
#
_cell.length_a   1.000
_cell.length_b   1.000
_cell.length_c   1.000
_cell.angle_alpha   90.00
_cell.angle_beta   90.00
_cell.angle_gamma   90.00
#
_symmetry.space_group_name_H-M   'P 1'
#
loop_
_entity.id
_entity.type
_entity.pdbx_description
1 polymer ?
#
loop_
_entity_poly.entity_id
_entity_poly.type
_entity_poly.pdbx_seq_one_letter_code
_entity_poly.pdbx_strand_id
1 'polypeptide(L)'
;MKKVLSIAGSDCSGGAGIQADLKTFSAHGVFGMSVIVSVVAENTSRVIDIQDITPDMIEKQIDAVFEDIEVDAVKIGMLSTPECMKAVAKKLLQYKPQNVVIDPVMYAKNGCPLMNPTAVSTLIDTVIPLADVLTPNIPKAEKIADMQISTVSDMEAAARKIYAMGCKAIVVKGGHHIGNAVDVLSLIHISEPTRLAL
;
A
#
# COMPACT_ATOMS: atom_id res chain seq x y z
N MET A 1 -3.63 -24.16 0.03
CA MET A 1 -4.15 -22.85 0.45
C MET A 1 -3.10 -21.81 0.08
N LYS A 2 -3.48 -20.71 -0.56
CA LYS A 2 -2.55 -19.59 -0.86
C LYS A 2 -2.14 -18.90 0.43
N LYS A 3 -0.88 -18.44 0.50
CA LYS A 3 -0.24 -17.83 1.67
C LYS A 3 0.13 -16.39 1.32
N VAL A 4 -0.44 -15.42 2.04
CA VAL A 4 -0.27 -13.99 1.75
C VAL A 4 0.29 -13.27 2.97
N LEU A 5 1.32 -12.47 2.76
CA LEU A 5 1.96 -11.67 3.79
C LEU A 5 1.46 -10.22 3.72
N SER A 6 0.93 -9.68 4.83
CA SER A 6 0.71 -8.24 5.00
C SER A 6 1.91 -7.62 5.72
N ILE A 7 2.47 -6.55 5.16
CA ILE A 7 3.49 -5.70 5.78
C ILE A 7 2.86 -4.32 5.99
N ALA A 8 2.47 -4.00 7.23
CA ALA A 8 1.77 -2.77 7.54
C ALA A 8 1.80 -2.43 9.04
N GLY A 9 1.32 -1.24 9.38
CA GLY A 9 1.00 -0.88 10.75
C GLY A 9 -0.20 -1.66 11.29
N SER A 10 -0.33 -1.71 12.60
CA SER A 10 -1.51 -2.25 13.26
C SER A 10 -2.62 -1.20 13.37
N ASP A 11 -3.87 -1.67 13.47
CA ASP A 11 -5.03 -0.89 13.91
C ASP A 11 -5.76 -1.69 14.99
N CYS A 12 -5.62 -1.27 16.25
CA CYS A 12 -6.21 -2.00 17.37
C CYS A 12 -7.74 -2.00 17.35
N SER A 13 -8.38 -1.08 16.62
CA SER A 13 -9.82 -1.09 16.38
C SER A 13 -10.26 -2.14 15.35
N GLY A 14 -9.32 -2.63 14.54
CA GLY A 14 -9.51 -3.73 13.60
C GLY A 14 -10.17 -3.34 12.27
N GLY A 15 -10.28 -2.04 11.96
CA GLY A 15 -10.91 -1.52 10.74
C GLY A 15 -9.92 -1.23 9.60
N ALA A 16 -8.63 -1.24 9.89
CA ALA A 16 -7.54 -1.02 8.95
C ALA A 16 -6.31 -1.89 9.32
N GLY A 17 -5.15 -1.57 8.77
CA GLY A 17 -3.88 -2.19 9.10
C GLY A 17 -3.86 -3.70 8.91
N ILE A 18 -2.90 -4.35 9.57
CA ILE A 18 -2.76 -5.82 9.49
C ILE A 18 -4.01 -6.56 9.96
N GLN A 19 -4.79 -6.00 10.90
CA GLN A 19 -6.00 -6.65 11.40
C GLN A 19 -7.08 -6.75 10.33
N ALA A 20 -7.30 -5.69 9.56
CA ALA A 20 -8.24 -5.72 8.44
C ALA A 20 -7.75 -6.63 7.31
N ASP A 21 -6.44 -6.60 7.03
CA ASP A 21 -5.83 -7.46 6.01
C ASP A 21 -6.01 -8.94 6.36
N LEU A 22 -5.68 -9.36 7.59
CA LEU A 22 -5.81 -10.75 8.03
C LEU A 22 -7.26 -11.23 8.02
N LYS A 23 -8.23 -10.37 8.44
CA LYS A 23 -9.67 -10.68 8.33
C LYS A 23 -10.09 -10.90 6.88
N THR A 24 -9.61 -10.03 5.98
CA THR A 24 -9.90 -10.12 4.55
C THR A 24 -9.31 -11.40 3.95
N PHE A 25 -8.04 -11.71 4.25
CA PHE A 25 -7.40 -12.94 3.79
C PHE A 25 -8.17 -14.18 4.27
N SER A 26 -8.54 -14.20 5.56
CA SER A 26 -9.33 -15.31 6.12
C SER A 26 -10.70 -15.45 5.46
N ALA A 27 -11.40 -14.35 5.20
CA ALA A 27 -12.69 -14.36 4.53
C ALA A 27 -12.62 -14.88 3.08
N HIS A 28 -11.46 -14.74 2.44
CA HIS A 28 -11.19 -15.28 1.10
C HIS A 28 -10.52 -16.66 1.10
N GLY A 29 -10.45 -17.34 2.25
CA GLY A 29 -9.86 -18.68 2.35
C GLY A 29 -8.34 -18.71 2.13
N VAL A 30 -7.66 -17.61 2.42
CA VAL A 30 -6.21 -17.44 2.26
C VAL A 30 -5.54 -17.49 3.62
N PHE A 31 -4.39 -18.16 3.74
CA PHE A 31 -3.57 -18.13 4.95
C PHE A 31 -2.85 -16.78 5.04
N GLY A 32 -3.27 -15.97 6.02
CA GLY A 32 -2.73 -14.63 6.24
C GLY A 32 -1.59 -14.64 7.24
N MET A 33 -0.50 -13.99 6.89
CA MET A 33 0.66 -13.71 7.74
C MET A 33 0.84 -12.21 7.87
N SER A 34 1.58 -11.74 8.89
CA SER A 34 1.80 -10.32 9.07
C SER A 34 3.19 -9.97 9.56
N VAL A 35 3.74 -8.88 9.04
CA VAL A 35 4.89 -8.12 9.55
C VAL A 35 4.38 -6.79 10.05
N ILE A 36 4.59 -6.50 11.33
CA ILE A 36 4.17 -5.26 11.96
C ILE A 36 5.28 -4.23 11.82
N VAL A 37 4.97 -3.09 11.20
CA VAL A 37 5.94 -1.99 11.04
C VAL A 37 5.73 -0.86 12.05
N SER A 38 4.52 -0.74 12.59
CA SER A 38 4.17 0.21 13.65
C SER A 38 3.02 -0.34 14.47
N VAL A 39 3.06 -0.11 15.78
CA VAL A 39 1.91 -0.35 16.65
C VAL A 39 1.19 0.98 16.83
N VAL A 40 -0.08 1.03 16.43
CA VAL A 40 -0.88 2.25 16.48
C VAL A 40 -1.98 2.12 17.52
N ALA A 41 -1.96 3.04 18.49
CA ALA A 41 -3.04 3.22 19.45
C ALA A 41 -4.07 4.16 18.82
N GLU A 42 -5.15 3.61 18.30
CA GLU A 42 -6.20 4.36 17.63
C GLU A 42 -7.59 3.79 17.91
N ASN A 43 -8.58 4.60 17.66
CA ASN A 43 -9.99 4.20 17.64
C ASN A 43 -10.67 4.73 16.36
N THR A 44 -11.98 4.53 16.24
CA THR A 44 -12.73 4.96 15.04
C THR A 44 -12.74 6.47 14.79
N SER A 45 -12.31 7.28 15.77
CA SER A 45 -12.35 8.73 15.71
C SER A 45 -10.98 9.39 15.58
N ARG A 46 -9.92 8.79 16.17
CA ARG A 46 -8.58 9.41 16.20
C ARG A 46 -7.46 8.42 16.41
N VAL A 47 -6.28 8.80 15.93
CA VAL A 47 -4.99 8.23 16.32
C VAL A 47 -4.56 8.91 17.63
N ILE A 48 -4.17 8.12 18.62
CA ILE A 48 -3.74 8.57 19.96
C ILE A 48 -2.23 8.61 20.01
N ASP A 49 -1.58 7.51 19.57
CA ASP A 49 -0.12 7.36 19.60
C ASP A 49 0.34 6.34 18.56
N ILE A 50 1.60 6.45 18.14
CA ILE A 50 2.24 5.54 17.18
C ILE A 50 3.61 5.16 17.71
N GLN A 51 3.87 3.87 17.83
CA GLN A 51 5.19 3.33 18.13
C GLN A 51 5.72 2.58 16.90
N ASP A 52 6.74 3.13 16.27
CA ASP A 52 7.38 2.48 15.13
C ASP A 52 8.26 1.31 15.60
N ILE A 53 8.23 0.23 14.83
CA ILE A 53 9.10 -0.92 14.99
C ILE A 53 10.46 -0.60 14.35
N THR A 54 11.53 -0.99 15.01
CA THR A 54 12.87 -0.73 14.49
C THR A 54 13.12 -1.44 13.15
N PRO A 55 13.88 -0.82 12.22
CA PRO A 55 14.19 -1.44 10.93
C PRO A 55 14.77 -2.85 11.04
N ASP A 56 15.66 -3.08 12.00
CA ASP A 56 16.24 -4.40 12.29
C ASP A 56 15.17 -5.44 12.66
N MET A 57 14.19 -5.07 13.49
CA MET A 57 13.09 -5.98 13.85
C MET A 57 12.14 -6.22 12.68
N ILE A 58 11.90 -5.22 11.83
CA ILE A 58 11.11 -5.39 10.59
C ILE A 58 11.80 -6.38 9.66
N GLU A 59 13.11 -6.24 9.44
CA GLU A 59 13.89 -7.18 8.62
C GLU A 59 13.81 -8.60 9.18
N LYS A 60 13.98 -8.79 10.50
CA LYS A 60 13.89 -10.09 11.17
C LYS A 60 12.52 -10.74 11.05
N GLN A 61 11.43 -9.97 11.14
CA GLN A 61 10.08 -10.50 10.94
C GLN A 61 9.90 -10.98 9.49
N ILE A 62 10.42 -10.23 8.51
CA ILE A 62 10.35 -10.63 7.09
C ILE A 62 11.18 -11.91 6.87
N ASP A 63 12.41 -11.95 7.40
CA ASP A 63 13.28 -13.13 7.29
C ASP A 63 12.60 -14.37 7.90
N ALA A 64 12.05 -14.27 9.10
CA ALA A 64 11.39 -15.37 9.78
C ALA A 64 10.23 -15.97 8.96
N VAL A 65 9.52 -15.16 8.17
CA VAL A 65 8.45 -15.66 7.30
C VAL A 65 9.03 -16.30 6.04
N PHE A 66 9.93 -15.61 5.33
CA PHE A 66 10.42 -16.07 4.03
C PHE A 66 11.39 -17.25 4.11
N GLU A 67 12.07 -17.44 5.25
CA GLU A 67 12.97 -18.61 5.47
C GLU A 67 12.21 -19.91 5.71
N ASP A 68 10.96 -19.83 6.14
CA ASP A 68 10.15 -21.01 6.51
C ASP A 68 8.95 -21.22 5.58
N ILE A 69 8.34 -20.14 5.07
CA ILE A 69 7.07 -20.21 4.37
C ILE A 69 7.22 -19.68 2.94
N GLU A 70 6.80 -20.47 1.96
CA GLU A 70 6.66 -20.02 0.58
C GLU A 70 5.49 -19.02 0.49
N VAL A 71 5.80 -17.74 0.23
CA VAL A 71 4.85 -16.64 0.15
C VAL A 71 4.33 -16.48 -1.27
N ASP A 72 3.02 -16.62 -1.49
CA ASP A 72 2.38 -16.49 -2.82
C ASP A 72 2.13 -15.02 -3.22
N ALA A 73 1.92 -14.12 -2.26
CA ALA A 73 1.73 -12.70 -2.51
C ALA A 73 2.07 -11.86 -1.28
N VAL A 74 2.41 -10.59 -1.50
CA VAL A 74 2.69 -9.61 -0.46
C VAL A 74 1.77 -8.41 -0.63
N LYS A 75 1.09 -8.00 0.45
CA LYS A 75 0.39 -6.71 0.50
C LYS A 75 1.18 -5.77 1.39
N ILE A 76 1.44 -4.57 0.90
CA ILE A 76 2.07 -3.50 1.67
C ILE A 76 1.04 -2.40 1.94
N GLY A 77 0.90 -2.03 3.22
CA GLY A 77 0.06 -0.93 3.66
C GLY A 77 0.89 0.26 4.14
N MET A 78 0.54 0.81 5.31
CA MET A 78 1.24 1.94 5.91
C MET A 78 2.69 1.58 6.26
N LEU A 79 3.63 2.38 5.73
CA LEU A 79 5.03 2.42 6.11
C LEU A 79 5.32 3.83 6.65
N SER A 80 5.58 3.97 7.95
CA SER A 80 5.57 5.25 8.65
C SER A 80 6.80 6.12 8.38
N THR A 81 7.99 5.51 8.28
CA THR A 81 9.27 6.22 8.19
C THR A 81 10.10 5.81 6.99
N PRO A 82 11.01 6.69 6.50
CA PRO A 82 11.96 6.34 5.45
C PRO A 82 12.83 5.11 5.78
N GLU A 83 13.20 4.95 7.04
CA GLU A 83 14.00 3.82 7.52
C GLU A 83 13.24 2.51 7.42
N CYS A 84 11.96 2.52 7.81
CA CYS A 84 11.04 1.39 7.62
C CYS A 84 10.93 1.02 6.13
N MET A 85 10.71 2.01 5.26
CA MET A 85 10.59 1.81 3.81
C MET A 85 11.84 1.17 3.22
N LYS A 86 13.03 1.66 3.60
CA LYS A 86 14.31 1.11 3.14
C LYS A 86 14.51 -0.33 3.62
N ALA A 87 14.14 -0.65 4.87
CA ALA A 87 14.23 -2.01 5.40
C ALA A 87 13.31 -2.97 4.63
N VAL A 88 12.05 -2.58 4.41
CA VAL A 88 11.11 -3.37 3.62
C VAL A 88 11.59 -3.53 2.19
N ALA A 89 12.01 -2.44 1.52
CA ALA A 89 12.51 -2.50 0.14
C ALA A 89 13.74 -3.40 0.01
N LYS A 90 14.69 -3.32 0.94
CA LYS A 90 15.86 -4.20 1.00
C LYS A 90 15.46 -5.68 1.02
N LYS A 91 14.46 -6.05 1.84
CA LYS A 91 14.00 -7.43 1.95
C LYS A 91 13.19 -7.88 0.74
N LEU A 92 12.39 -7.02 0.13
CA LEU A 92 11.71 -7.33 -1.14
C LEU A 92 12.70 -7.57 -2.27
N LEU A 93 13.80 -6.81 -2.34
CA LEU A 93 14.88 -7.02 -3.32
C LEU A 93 15.66 -8.31 -3.05
N GLN A 94 15.82 -8.71 -1.78
CA GLN A 94 16.48 -9.96 -1.38
C GLN A 94 15.64 -11.19 -1.75
N TYR A 95 14.36 -11.23 -1.36
CA TYR A 95 13.50 -12.39 -1.53
C TYR A 95 12.75 -12.42 -2.86
N LYS A 96 12.60 -11.27 -3.53
CA LYS A 96 11.92 -11.11 -4.83
C LYS A 96 10.56 -11.79 -4.89
N PRO A 97 9.67 -11.52 -3.92
CA PRO A 97 8.35 -12.14 -3.93
C PRO A 97 7.59 -11.79 -5.19
N GLN A 98 6.69 -12.67 -5.60
CA GLN A 98 5.73 -12.40 -6.67
C GLN A 98 4.46 -11.72 -6.09
N ASN A 99 3.70 -11.06 -6.96
CA ASN A 99 2.39 -10.47 -6.61
C ASN A 99 2.46 -9.48 -5.46
N VAL A 100 3.33 -8.47 -5.58
CA VAL A 100 3.46 -7.39 -4.59
C VAL A 100 2.42 -6.31 -4.87
N VAL A 101 1.44 -6.19 -3.97
CA VAL A 101 0.38 -5.15 -4.04
C VAL A 101 0.66 -4.08 -2.99
N ILE A 102 0.75 -2.81 -3.41
CA ILE A 102 1.04 -1.69 -2.53
C ILE A 102 -0.13 -0.71 -2.49
N ASP A 103 -0.70 -0.49 -1.32
CA ASP A 103 -1.55 0.68 -1.05
C ASP A 103 -0.69 1.78 -0.40
N PRO A 104 -0.39 2.88 -1.09
CA PRO A 104 0.50 3.93 -0.58
C PRO A 104 -0.24 4.78 0.48
N VAL A 105 -0.34 4.26 1.72
CA VAL A 105 -1.04 4.93 2.81
C VAL A 105 -0.23 6.13 3.29
N MET A 106 -0.76 7.35 3.12
CA MET A 106 -0.11 8.61 3.51
C MET A 106 -0.86 9.34 4.62
N TYR A 107 -2.16 9.10 4.75
CA TYR A 107 -3.05 9.76 5.70
C TYR A 107 -3.93 8.72 6.39
N ALA A 108 -4.25 8.97 7.66
CA ALA A 108 -5.29 8.26 8.38
C ALA A 108 -6.68 8.67 7.86
N LYS A 109 -7.73 7.91 8.20
CA LYS A 109 -9.12 8.19 7.78
C LYS A 109 -9.61 9.59 8.18
N ASN A 110 -9.11 10.14 9.27
CA ASN A 110 -9.42 11.49 9.76
C ASN A 110 -8.56 12.60 9.11
N GLY A 111 -7.76 12.29 8.08
CA GLY A 111 -6.88 13.23 7.40
C GLY A 111 -5.57 13.52 8.14
N CYS A 112 -5.31 12.88 9.29
CA CYS A 112 -4.04 13.02 9.99
C CYS A 112 -2.90 12.50 9.10
N PRO A 113 -1.83 13.29 8.84
CA PRO A 113 -0.69 12.83 8.06
C PRO A 113 0.03 11.71 8.82
N LEU A 114 0.22 10.57 8.16
CA LEU A 114 0.99 9.43 8.65
C LEU A 114 2.41 9.41 8.08
N MET A 115 2.70 10.32 7.16
CA MET A 115 3.98 10.47 6.48
C MET A 115 4.41 11.93 6.44
N ASN A 116 5.70 12.18 6.65
CA ASN A 116 6.30 13.49 6.36
C ASN A 116 6.72 13.60 4.87
N PRO A 117 7.04 14.80 4.36
CA PRO A 117 7.43 14.97 2.95
C PRO A 117 8.63 14.13 2.50
N THR A 118 9.63 13.90 3.38
CA THR A 118 10.79 13.07 3.07
C THR A 118 10.44 11.59 2.98
N ALA A 119 9.42 11.12 3.71
CA ALA A 119 8.91 9.77 3.60
C ALA A 119 8.18 9.56 2.27
N VAL A 120 7.48 10.57 1.74
CA VAL A 120 6.82 10.48 0.42
C VAL A 120 7.85 10.30 -0.70
N SER A 121 8.95 11.07 -0.70
CA SER A 121 10.01 10.88 -1.71
C SER A 121 10.65 9.50 -1.60
N THR A 122 10.94 9.03 -0.38
CA THR A 122 11.48 7.69 -0.16
C THR A 122 10.50 6.60 -0.67
N LEU A 123 9.20 6.76 -0.43
CA LEU A 123 8.19 5.83 -0.96
C LEU A 123 8.25 5.75 -2.48
N ILE A 124 8.31 6.91 -3.15
CA ILE A 124 8.38 7.00 -4.62
C ILE A 124 9.66 6.35 -5.15
N ASP A 125 10.79 6.65 -4.55
CA ASP A 125 12.10 6.25 -5.06
C ASP A 125 12.46 4.78 -4.75
N THR A 126 11.94 4.23 -3.62
CA THR A 126 12.41 2.93 -3.13
C THR A 126 11.34 1.84 -3.08
N VAL A 127 10.08 2.19 -2.89
CA VAL A 127 9.01 1.20 -2.65
C VAL A 127 8.11 1.04 -3.88
N ILE A 128 7.68 2.14 -4.50
CA ILE A 128 6.80 2.10 -5.69
C ILE A 128 7.38 1.28 -6.83
N PRO A 129 8.70 1.35 -7.17
CA PRO A 129 9.29 0.53 -8.23
C PRO A 129 9.21 -0.98 -7.99
N LEU A 130 8.94 -1.41 -6.76
CA LEU A 130 8.83 -2.82 -6.39
C LEU A 130 7.39 -3.36 -6.47
N ALA A 131 6.42 -2.50 -6.81
CA ALA A 131 5.03 -2.89 -6.90
C ALA A 131 4.72 -3.64 -8.21
N ASP A 132 4.12 -4.82 -8.09
CA ASP A 132 3.41 -5.43 -9.22
C ASP A 132 2.10 -4.68 -9.48
N VAL A 133 1.39 -4.27 -8.40
CA VAL A 133 0.20 -3.45 -8.48
C VAL A 133 0.25 -2.34 -7.42
N LEU A 134 0.09 -1.09 -7.84
CA LEU A 134 -0.08 0.06 -6.95
C LEU A 134 -1.55 0.51 -6.94
N THR A 135 -2.13 0.80 -5.75
CA THR A 135 -3.57 1.07 -5.62
C THR A 135 -3.89 2.41 -4.91
N PRO A 136 -3.41 3.56 -5.40
CA PRO A 136 -3.71 4.86 -4.79
C PRO A 136 -5.18 5.25 -5.01
N ASN A 137 -5.76 5.97 -4.04
CA ASN A 137 -6.93 6.80 -4.31
C ASN A 137 -6.52 8.14 -4.97
N ILE A 138 -7.51 8.94 -5.43
CA ILE A 138 -7.24 10.21 -6.12
C ILE A 138 -6.26 11.10 -5.34
N PRO A 139 -6.47 11.45 -4.04
CA PRO A 139 -5.54 12.32 -3.31
C PRO A 139 -4.12 11.78 -3.23
N LYS A 140 -3.95 10.46 -3.13
CA LYS A 140 -2.64 9.81 -3.13
C LYS A 140 -1.99 9.84 -4.51
N ALA A 141 -2.79 9.60 -5.57
CA ALA A 141 -2.32 9.68 -6.95
C ALA A 141 -1.87 11.10 -7.31
N GLU A 142 -2.63 12.14 -6.90
CA GLU A 142 -2.24 13.55 -7.05
C GLU A 142 -0.87 13.83 -6.40
N LYS A 143 -0.71 13.34 -5.16
CA LYS A 143 0.54 13.55 -4.40
C LYS A 143 1.74 12.84 -5.04
N ILE A 144 1.56 11.60 -5.51
CA ILE A 144 2.62 10.82 -6.14
C ILE A 144 2.95 11.38 -7.52
N ALA A 145 1.93 11.68 -8.33
CA ALA A 145 2.10 12.19 -9.68
C ALA A 145 2.46 13.68 -9.74
N ASP A 146 2.38 14.41 -8.62
CA ASP A 146 2.54 15.85 -8.55
C ASP A 146 1.68 16.56 -9.63
N MET A 147 0.36 16.34 -9.57
CA MET A 147 -0.63 16.94 -10.45
C MET A 147 -2.03 16.88 -9.82
N GLN A 148 -2.92 17.78 -10.23
CA GLN A 148 -4.33 17.74 -9.84
C GLN A 148 -5.13 16.76 -10.72
N ILE A 149 -6.13 16.11 -10.12
CA ILE A 149 -7.00 15.13 -10.77
C ILE A 149 -8.45 15.58 -10.57
N SER A 150 -9.07 16.06 -11.65
CA SER A 150 -10.47 16.53 -11.66
C SER A 150 -11.35 15.69 -12.58
N THR A 151 -10.78 14.97 -13.52
CA THR A 151 -11.48 14.18 -14.53
C THR A 151 -10.91 12.76 -14.62
N VAL A 152 -11.65 11.86 -15.29
CA VAL A 152 -11.13 10.51 -15.60
C VAL A 152 -9.88 10.58 -16.47
N SER A 153 -9.82 11.54 -17.40
CA SER A 153 -8.63 11.76 -18.24
C SER A 153 -7.40 12.15 -17.40
N ASP A 154 -7.60 12.94 -16.33
CA ASP A 154 -6.51 13.28 -15.40
C ASP A 154 -6.08 12.04 -14.59
N MET A 155 -7.03 11.17 -14.21
CA MET A 155 -6.71 9.89 -13.55
C MET A 155 -5.83 9.01 -14.45
N GLU A 156 -6.16 8.94 -15.75
CA GLU A 156 -5.34 8.22 -16.73
C GLU A 156 -3.94 8.84 -16.89
N ALA A 157 -3.87 10.18 -16.95
CA ALA A 157 -2.60 10.89 -17.04
C ALA A 157 -1.73 10.65 -15.79
N ALA A 158 -2.31 10.72 -14.59
CA ALA A 158 -1.65 10.41 -13.35
C ALA A 158 -1.18 8.94 -13.31
N ALA A 159 -2.03 8.01 -13.75
CA ALA A 159 -1.69 6.60 -13.81
C ALA A 159 -0.48 6.35 -14.72
N ARG A 160 -0.43 6.97 -15.91
CA ARG A 160 0.71 6.88 -16.83
C ARG A 160 2.00 7.46 -16.20
N LYS A 161 1.88 8.61 -15.51
CA LYS A 161 3.01 9.25 -14.84
C LYS A 161 3.57 8.39 -13.71
N ILE A 162 2.71 7.81 -12.88
CA ILE A 162 3.10 6.91 -11.79
C ILE A 162 3.64 5.58 -12.33
N TYR A 163 3.04 5.05 -13.39
CA TYR A 163 3.55 3.86 -14.07
C TYR A 163 5.03 4.03 -14.50
N ALA A 164 5.37 5.21 -15.03
CA ALA A 164 6.74 5.53 -15.43
C ALA A 164 7.75 5.54 -14.25
N MET A 165 7.27 5.52 -12.99
CA MET A 165 8.12 5.39 -11.81
C MET A 165 8.53 3.94 -11.52
N GLY A 166 8.03 2.95 -12.30
CA GLY A 166 8.53 1.58 -12.27
C GLY A 166 7.56 0.51 -11.77
N CYS A 167 6.35 0.85 -11.28
CA CYS A 167 5.35 -0.18 -10.95
C CYS A 167 4.83 -0.87 -12.22
N LYS A 168 4.42 -2.16 -12.13
CA LYS A 168 3.98 -2.92 -13.31
C LYS A 168 2.51 -2.69 -13.69
N ALA A 169 1.70 -2.32 -12.72
CA ALA A 169 0.29 -1.94 -12.92
C ALA A 169 -0.13 -0.92 -11.88
N ILE A 170 -1.15 -0.12 -12.19
CA ILE A 170 -1.71 0.85 -11.26
C ILE A 170 -3.23 0.87 -11.35
N VAL A 171 -3.89 0.92 -10.19
CA VAL A 171 -5.32 1.16 -10.05
C VAL A 171 -5.53 2.48 -9.32
N VAL A 172 -5.92 3.53 -10.01
CA VAL A 172 -6.32 4.79 -9.38
C VAL A 172 -7.79 4.67 -8.97
N LYS A 173 -8.05 4.64 -7.65
CA LYS A 173 -9.39 4.46 -7.08
C LYS A 173 -10.17 5.78 -7.07
N GLY A 174 -11.33 5.81 -7.76
CA GLY A 174 -12.14 7.01 -7.97
C GLY A 174 -13.20 7.31 -6.90
N GLY A 175 -13.26 6.55 -5.81
CA GLY A 175 -14.30 6.70 -4.76
C GLY A 175 -14.33 8.03 -4.00
N HIS A 176 -13.43 8.98 -4.29
CA HIS A 176 -13.39 10.33 -3.73
C HIS A 176 -13.92 11.39 -4.71
N HIS A 177 -14.45 10.98 -5.85
CA HIS A 177 -14.99 11.89 -6.86
C HIS A 177 -16.48 12.19 -6.60
N ILE A 178 -16.94 13.41 -6.94
CA ILE A 178 -18.36 13.76 -6.94
C ILE A 178 -18.94 13.21 -8.26
N GLY A 179 -19.74 12.15 -8.18
CA GLY A 179 -20.34 11.49 -9.35
C GLY A 179 -20.23 9.96 -9.26
N ASN A 180 -20.25 9.29 -10.42
CA ASN A 180 -20.05 7.85 -10.48
C ASN A 180 -18.63 7.49 -10.05
N ALA A 181 -18.48 6.54 -9.13
CA ALA A 181 -17.17 6.00 -8.76
C ALA A 181 -16.60 5.22 -9.95
N VAL A 182 -15.51 5.73 -10.52
CA VAL A 182 -14.79 5.10 -11.63
C VAL A 182 -13.36 4.84 -11.17
N ASP A 183 -12.94 3.59 -11.19
CA ASP A 183 -11.54 3.24 -11.00
C ASP A 183 -10.84 3.17 -12.37
N VAL A 184 -9.61 3.64 -12.43
CA VAL A 184 -8.79 3.55 -13.65
C VAL A 184 -7.69 2.53 -13.44
N LEU A 185 -7.76 1.42 -14.18
CA LEU A 185 -6.67 0.45 -14.26
C LEU A 185 -5.78 0.79 -15.45
N SER A 186 -4.51 1.01 -15.21
CA SER A 186 -3.48 1.18 -16.25
C SER A 186 -2.46 0.06 -16.17
N LEU A 187 -2.30 -0.65 -17.28
CA LEU A 187 -1.26 -1.64 -17.54
C LEU A 187 -0.36 -1.10 -18.67
N ILE A 188 0.78 -1.76 -18.90
CA ILE A 188 1.82 -1.31 -19.85
C ILE A 188 1.30 -0.94 -21.26
N HIS A 189 0.16 -1.50 -21.66
CA HIS A 189 -0.44 -1.28 -23.01
C HIS A 189 -1.94 -1.00 -23.01
N ILE A 190 -2.60 -0.91 -21.84
CA ILE A 190 -4.06 -0.81 -21.73
C ILE A 190 -4.41 0.18 -20.63
N SER A 191 -5.13 1.24 -20.98
CA SER A 191 -5.84 2.09 -20.02
C SER A 191 -7.34 1.82 -20.20
N GLU A 192 -7.96 1.12 -19.26
CA GLU A 192 -9.40 0.91 -19.29
C GLU A 192 -10.05 1.52 -18.04
N PRO A 193 -11.07 2.41 -18.22
CA PRO A 193 -11.92 2.82 -17.13
C PRO A 193 -12.80 1.65 -16.71
N THR A 194 -12.65 1.18 -15.50
CA THR A 194 -13.47 0.10 -14.93
C THR A 194 -14.53 0.69 -14.02
N ARG A 195 -15.80 0.46 -14.34
CA ARG A 195 -16.92 0.76 -13.44
C ARG A 195 -17.03 -0.36 -12.40
N LEU A 196 -16.89 -0.03 -11.13
CA LEU A 196 -17.31 -0.95 -10.06
C LEU A 196 -18.82 -1.10 -10.13
N ALA A 197 -19.29 -2.31 -10.45
CA ALA A 197 -20.66 -2.69 -10.20
C ALA A 197 -20.81 -2.89 -8.68
N LEU A 198 -21.52 -2.00 -8.04
CA LEU A 198 -21.98 -2.16 -6.66
C LEU A 198 -23.15 -3.14 -6.61
#